data_cdc0ea7c8a0da6457cd3e145a6716f02
#
_entry.id   cdc0ea7c8a0da6457cd3e145a6716f02
#
_cell.length_a   1.000
_cell.length_b   1.000
_cell.length_c   1.000
_cell.angle_alpha   90.00
_cell.angle_beta   90.00
_cell.angle_gamma   90.00
#
_symmetry.space_group_name_H-M   'P 1'
#
loop_
_entity.id
_entity.type
_entity.pdbx_description
1 polymer ?
#
loop_
_entity_poly.entity_id
_entity_poly.type
_entity_poly.pdbx_seq_one_letter_code
_entity_poly.pdbx_strand_id
1 'polypeptide(L)'
;MKYNYSEMSGKYRTFVPNMETKIETTNTGGKVLAYDGDELVGRLVFSFKGNVLSIDHTYAYKEGIGVGSLLVSAVNDYAVSKGLKVLPVCSFAVVWYQRHPQFQDILACKD
;
A
#
# COMPACT_ATOMS: atom_id res chain seq x y z
N MET A 1 -6.12 1.31 8.60
CA MET A 1 -5.39 0.90 9.74
C MET A 1 -4.08 1.59 9.83
N LYS A 2 -3.68 1.89 11.00
CA LYS A 2 -2.50 2.65 11.17
C LYS A 2 -1.33 1.76 11.47
N TYR A 3 -0.20 1.98 10.83
CA TYR A 3 1.00 1.27 11.17
C TYR A 3 1.54 1.86 12.43
N ASN A 4 1.81 1.04 13.38
CA ASN A 4 2.33 1.53 14.63
C ASN A 4 3.79 1.15 14.75
N TYR A 5 4.63 1.99 14.21
CA TYR A 5 6.05 1.70 14.20
C TYR A 5 6.66 1.75 15.59
N SER A 6 5.99 2.38 16.53
CA SER A 6 6.54 2.44 17.87
C SER A 6 6.53 1.08 18.56
N GLU A 7 5.73 0.15 18.07
CA GLU A 7 5.72 -1.19 18.62
C GLU A 7 6.68 -2.11 17.94
N MET A 8 7.35 -1.66 16.89
CA MET A 8 8.33 -2.47 16.24
C MET A 8 9.65 -2.26 16.92
N SER A 9 10.64 -2.97 16.50
CA SER A 9 11.96 -2.75 17.01
C SER A 9 12.33 -1.30 16.83
N GLY A 10 12.90 -0.67 17.86
CA GLY A 10 13.27 0.71 17.79
C GLY A 10 14.18 1.04 16.64
N LYS A 11 14.91 0.05 16.15
CA LYS A 11 15.84 0.32 15.06
C LYS A 11 15.16 0.64 13.75
N TYR A 12 13.86 0.35 13.61
CA TYR A 12 13.18 0.64 12.36
C TYR A 12 12.42 1.95 12.40
N ARG A 13 12.17 2.50 13.57
CA ARG A 13 11.35 3.68 13.64
C ARG A 13 11.97 4.90 13.04
N THR A 14 13.27 4.93 12.95
CA THR A 14 13.96 6.13 12.49
C THR A 14 13.65 6.44 11.05
N PHE A 15 13.10 5.49 10.29
CA PHE A 15 12.88 5.75 8.88
C PHE A 15 11.58 6.47 8.62
N VAL A 16 10.54 6.15 9.36
CA VAL A 16 9.23 6.73 9.09
C VAL A 16 8.52 7.01 10.41
N PRO A 17 9.10 7.80 11.27
CA PRO A 17 8.60 7.93 12.64
C PRO A 17 7.18 8.47 12.73
N ASN A 18 6.75 9.31 11.79
CA ASN A 18 5.44 9.91 11.87
C ASN A 18 4.53 9.58 10.73
N MET A 19 4.87 8.62 9.89
CA MET A 19 4.04 8.34 8.73
C MET A 19 2.91 7.40 9.09
N GLU A 20 1.73 7.71 8.62
CA GLU A 20 0.52 6.92 8.83
C GLU A 20 -0.20 6.76 7.52
N THR A 21 -1.00 5.71 7.41
CA THR A 21 -1.83 5.52 6.24
C THR A 21 -3.29 5.51 6.66
N LYS A 22 -4.16 5.92 5.72
CA LYS A 22 -5.58 5.88 5.88
C LYS A 22 -6.17 5.28 4.66
N ILE A 23 -7.10 4.39 4.81
CA ILE A 23 -7.74 3.73 3.68
C ILE A 23 -9.19 4.16 3.63
N GLU A 24 -9.61 4.64 2.46
CA GLU A 24 -10.99 5.02 2.21
C GLU A 24 -11.52 4.16 1.08
N THR A 25 -12.66 3.57 1.26
CA THR A 25 -13.20 2.65 0.26
C THR A 25 -14.62 3.02 -0.12
N THR A 26 -14.98 2.65 -1.34
CA THR A 26 -16.35 2.73 -1.83
C THR A 26 -16.72 1.35 -2.35
N ASN A 27 -17.86 1.23 -3.00
CA ASN A 27 -18.27 -0.05 -3.56
C ASN A 27 -17.38 -0.49 -4.72
N THR A 28 -16.73 0.45 -5.40
CA THR A 28 -15.99 0.12 -6.60
C THR A 28 -14.49 0.24 -6.44
N GLY A 29 -14.02 0.70 -5.30
CA GLY A 29 -12.58 0.84 -5.10
C GLY A 29 -12.27 1.74 -3.93
N GLY A 30 -11.17 2.48 -4.03
CA GLY A 30 -10.79 3.38 -2.96
C GLY A 30 -9.40 3.92 -3.12
N LYS A 31 -8.88 4.41 -2.03
CA LYS A 31 -7.54 4.97 -2.03
C LYS A 31 -6.91 4.80 -0.66
N VAL A 32 -5.59 4.76 -0.69
CA VAL A 32 -4.78 4.80 0.52
C VAL A 32 -4.08 6.14 0.52
N LEU A 33 -4.14 6.83 1.64
CA LEU A 33 -3.50 8.12 1.80
C LEU A 33 -2.37 7.97 2.81
N ALA A 34 -1.23 8.56 2.52
CA ALA A 34 -0.10 8.53 3.43
C ALA A 34 0.14 9.93 3.96
N TYR A 35 0.31 10.03 5.25
CA TYR A 35 0.54 11.30 5.93
C TYR A 35 1.81 11.26 6.72
N ASP A 36 2.54 12.36 6.71
CA ASP A 36 3.69 12.55 7.58
C ASP A 36 3.25 13.66 8.54
N GLY A 37 2.82 13.27 9.73
CA GLY A 37 2.15 14.21 10.60
C GLY A 37 0.86 14.66 9.98
N ASP A 38 0.72 15.95 9.68
CA ASP A 38 -0.48 16.48 9.04
C ASP A 38 -0.33 16.65 7.55
N GLU A 39 0.82 16.33 7.00
CA GLU A 39 1.08 16.58 5.60
C GLU A 39 0.76 15.34 4.77
N LEU A 40 -0.04 15.49 3.72
CA LEU A 40 -0.31 14.40 2.80
C LEU A 40 0.91 14.21 1.92
N VAL A 41 1.56 13.06 2.00
CA VAL A 41 2.79 12.81 1.26
C VAL A 41 2.65 11.78 0.16
N GLY A 42 1.48 11.16 0.04
CA GLY A 42 1.27 10.22 -1.07
C GLY A 42 -0.13 9.66 -1.11
N ARG A 43 -0.44 9.02 -2.22
CA ARG A 43 -1.76 8.48 -2.45
C ARG A 43 -1.65 7.27 -3.37
N LEU A 44 -2.45 6.26 -3.11
CA LEU A 44 -2.55 5.09 -3.98
C LEU A 44 -4.02 4.90 -4.29
N VAL A 45 -4.34 4.68 -5.55
CA VAL A 45 -5.73 4.48 -6.00
C VAL A 45 -5.90 3.04 -6.41
N PHE A 46 -6.98 2.42 -5.95
CA PHE A 46 -7.27 1.04 -6.30
C PHE A 46 -8.74 0.88 -6.65
N SER A 47 -9.04 -0.22 -7.33
CA SER A 47 -10.42 -0.54 -7.68
C SER A 47 -10.66 -2.01 -7.39
N PHE A 48 -11.93 -2.36 -7.25
CA PHE A 48 -12.33 -3.74 -7.01
C PHE A 48 -12.90 -4.34 -8.27
N LYS A 49 -12.51 -5.59 -8.55
CA LYS A 49 -13.08 -6.34 -9.64
C LYS A 49 -13.34 -7.74 -9.10
N GLY A 50 -14.55 -7.98 -8.66
CA GLY A 50 -14.87 -9.22 -7.98
C GLY A 50 -14.06 -9.31 -6.71
N ASN A 51 -13.30 -10.39 -6.54
CA ASN A 51 -12.47 -10.55 -5.36
C ASN A 51 -11.03 -10.13 -5.62
N VAL A 52 -10.82 -9.28 -6.62
CA VAL A 52 -9.49 -8.78 -6.95
C VAL A 52 -9.44 -7.30 -6.67
N LEU A 53 -8.38 -6.87 -6.00
CA LEU A 53 -8.09 -5.47 -5.79
C LEU A 53 -7.01 -5.07 -6.79
N SER A 54 -7.33 -4.13 -7.66
CA SER A 54 -6.40 -3.66 -8.68
C SER A 54 -5.71 -2.40 -8.19
N ILE A 55 -4.39 -2.39 -8.16
CA ILE A 55 -3.64 -1.19 -7.78
C ILE A 55 -3.41 -0.39 -9.03
N ASP A 56 -4.17 0.69 -9.19
CA ASP A 56 -4.21 1.41 -10.45
C ASP A 56 -3.16 2.51 -10.55
N HIS A 57 -2.96 3.27 -9.51
CA HIS A 57 -2.00 4.38 -9.52
C HIS A 57 -1.38 4.56 -8.15
N THR A 58 -0.12 4.92 -8.13
CA THR A 58 0.61 5.18 -6.89
C THR A 58 1.35 6.50 -7.06
N TYR A 59 1.09 7.44 -6.17
CA TYR A 59 1.71 8.76 -6.22
C TYR A 59 2.45 9.02 -4.92
N ALA A 60 3.74 9.30 -5.03
CA ALA A 60 4.55 9.70 -3.88
C ALA A 60 4.91 11.16 -4.09
N TYR A 61 4.49 12.02 -3.18
CA TYR A 61 4.73 13.46 -3.31
C TYR A 61 6.05 13.86 -2.69
N LYS A 62 6.65 12.98 -1.89
CA LYS A 62 7.99 13.19 -1.35
C LYS A 62 8.81 11.97 -1.66
N GLU A 63 10.01 12.16 -2.16
CA GLU A 63 10.88 11.06 -2.54
C GLU A 63 11.89 10.79 -1.45
N GLY A 64 12.40 9.58 -1.44
CA GLY A 64 13.50 9.23 -0.55
C GLY A 64 13.10 8.84 0.85
N ILE A 65 11.81 8.84 1.18
CA ILE A 65 11.37 8.48 2.52
C ILE A 65 10.45 7.26 2.53
N GLY A 66 10.31 6.58 1.40
CA GLY A 66 9.59 5.31 1.37
C GLY A 66 8.08 5.42 1.27
N VAL A 67 7.55 6.53 0.76
CA VAL A 67 6.10 6.73 0.70
C VAL A 67 5.42 5.69 -0.18
N GLY A 68 5.97 5.43 -1.37
CA GLY A 68 5.36 4.46 -2.28
C GLY A 68 5.31 3.07 -1.67
N SER A 69 6.39 2.65 -1.04
CA SER A 69 6.45 1.35 -0.41
C SER A 69 5.45 1.25 0.75
N LEU A 70 5.31 2.31 1.51
CA LEU A 70 4.34 2.34 2.60
C LEU A 70 2.92 2.19 2.06
N LEU A 71 2.61 2.86 0.95
CA LEU A 71 1.28 2.80 0.36
C LEU A 71 0.96 1.39 -0.15
N VAL A 72 1.89 0.79 -0.89
CA VAL A 72 1.64 -0.56 -1.42
C VAL A 72 1.55 -1.57 -0.29
N SER A 73 2.41 -1.44 0.72
CA SER A 73 2.37 -2.33 1.87
C SER A 73 1.03 -2.24 2.59
N ALA A 74 0.49 -1.03 2.73
CA ALA A 74 -0.79 -0.84 3.41
C ALA A 74 -1.93 -1.48 2.63
N VAL A 75 -1.94 -1.33 1.31
CA VAL A 75 -3.02 -1.92 0.52
C VAL A 75 -2.86 -3.43 0.45
N ASN A 76 -1.62 -3.94 0.49
CA ASN A 76 -1.40 -5.37 0.55
C ASN A 76 -2.00 -5.95 1.84
N ASP A 77 -1.74 -5.29 2.96
CA ASP A 77 -2.29 -5.74 4.24
C ASP A 77 -3.82 -5.70 4.23
N TYR A 78 -4.38 -4.66 3.62
CA TYR A 78 -5.82 -4.55 3.52
C TYR A 78 -6.38 -5.72 2.69
N ALA A 79 -5.76 -6.02 1.56
CA ALA A 79 -6.24 -7.11 0.71
C ALA A 79 -6.16 -8.45 1.43
N VAL A 80 -5.08 -8.69 2.16
CA VAL A 80 -4.94 -9.91 2.93
C VAL A 80 -6.07 -10.02 3.96
N SER A 81 -6.34 -8.93 4.65
CA SER A 81 -7.34 -8.95 5.71
C SER A 81 -8.75 -9.18 5.15
N LYS A 82 -8.98 -8.84 3.89
CA LYS A 82 -10.29 -9.00 3.27
C LYS A 82 -10.38 -10.23 2.39
N GLY A 83 -9.32 -11.01 2.31
CA GLY A 83 -9.32 -12.20 1.46
C GLY A 83 -9.34 -11.91 -0.02
N LEU A 84 -8.80 -10.76 -0.42
CA LEU A 84 -8.76 -10.37 -1.82
C LEU A 84 -7.43 -10.73 -2.43
N LYS A 85 -7.44 -10.95 -3.74
CA LYS A 85 -6.22 -11.04 -4.51
C LYS A 85 -5.84 -9.65 -5.02
N VAL A 86 -4.59 -9.46 -5.37
CA VAL A 86 -4.09 -8.16 -5.81
C VAL A 86 -3.61 -8.25 -7.23
N LEU A 87 -4.01 -7.29 -8.04
CA LEU A 87 -3.51 -7.15 -9.40
C LEU A 87 -2.76 -5.83 -9.50
N PRO A 88 -1.42 -5.86 -9.53
CA PRO A 88 -0.66 -4.61 -9.67
C PRO A 88 -0.70 -4.16 -11.11
N VAL A 89 -1.30 -3.00 -11.35
CA VAL A 89 -1.41 -2.44 -12.70
C VAL A 89 -0.38 -1.34 -12.89
N CYS A 90 -0.20 -0.48 -11.90
CA CYS A 90 0.78 0.59 -12.06
C CYS A 90 2.19 0.03 -11.94
N SER A 91 3.12 0.66 -12.67
CA SER A 91 4.47 0.13 -12.76
C SER A 91 5.17 0.06 -11.40
N PHE A 92 4.90 1.02 -10.53
CA PHE A 92 5.53 1.00 -9.21
C PHE A 92 5.10 -0.24 -8.44
N ALA A 93 3.82 -0.56 -8.47
CA ALA A 93 3.32 -1.72 -7.74
C ALA A 93 3.89 -3.03 -8.33
N VAL A 94 3.99 -3.09 -9.65
CA VAL A 94 4.57 -4.27 -10.29
C VAL A 94 5.98 -4.51 -9.78
N VAL A 95 6.80 -3.46 -9.76
CA VAL A 95 8.17 -3.59 -9.30
C VAL A 95 8.21 -3.93 -7.81
N TRP A 96 7.33 -3.32 -7.03
CA TRP A 96 7.30 -3.58 -5.60
C TRP A 96 7.06 -5.07 -5.32
N TYR A 97 6.09 -5.66 -6.02
CA TYR A 97 5.81 -7.09 -5.81
C TYR A 97 6.93 -7.98 -6.34
N GLN A 98 7.64 -7.55 -7.38
CA GLN A 98 8.80 -8.30 -7.83
C GLN A 98 9.90 -8.34 -6.79
N ARG A 99 10.00 -7.29 -5.98
CA ARG A 99 11.02 -7.22 -4.95
C ARG A 99 10.58 -7.82 -3.63
N HIS A 100 9.34 -8.28 -3.55
CA HIS A 100 8.81 -8.87 -2.32
C HIS A 100 8.21 -10.22 -2.64
N PRO A 101 9.06 -11.21 -2.97
CA PRO A 101 8.55 -12.52 -3.38
C PRO A 101 7.73 -13.23 -2.32
N GLN A 102 7.85 -12.83 -1.07
CA GLN A 102 7.06 -13.43 0.00
C GLN A 102 5.56 -13.14 -0.17
N PHE A 103 5.19 -12.17 -1.02
CA PHE A 103 3.79 -11.83 -1.22
C PHE A 103 3.25 -12.31 -2.57
N GLN A 104 3.95 -13.19 -3.25
CA GLN A 104 3.50 -13.66 -4.56
C GLN A 104 2.18 -14.40 -4.49
N ASP A 105 1.89 -15.03 -3.37
CA ASP A 105 0.65 -15.82 -3.26
C ASP A 105 -0.61 -14.97 -3.30
N ILE A 106 -0.50 -13.68 -2.98
CA ILE A 106 -1.68 -12.85 -3.00
C ILE A 106 -1.98 -12.32 -4.39
N LEU A 107 -1.05 -12.43 -5.32
CA LEU A 107 -1.25 -11.85 -6.64
C LEU A 107 -2.31 -12.60 -7.42
N ALA A 108 -3.15 -11.85 -8.14
CA ALA A 108 -4.16 -12.45 -8.98
C ALA A 108 -3.51 -13.11 -10.17
N CYS A 109 -4.11 -14.24 -10.55
CA CYS A 109 -3.62 -14.92 -11.70
C CYS A 109 -3.93 -14.16 -12.93
N LYS A 110 -2.98 -13.97 -13.84
CA LYS A 110 -3.27 -13.28 -14.98
C LYS A 110 -3.55 -14.16 -16.01
N ASP A 111 -3.85 -14.76 -16.45
CA ASP A 111 -4.03 -15.56 -17.56
C ASP A 111 -5.04 -15.58 -18.12
#